data_748de2ca5d566857a65d18aa867e1ed5
#
_entry.id   748de2ca5d566857a65d18aa867e1ed5
#
_cell.length_a   1.000
_cell.length_b   1.000
_cell.length_c   1.000
_cell.angle_alpha   90.00
_cell.angle_beta   90.00
_cell.angle_gamma   90.00
#
_symmetry.space_group_name_H-M   'P 1'
#
loop_
_entity.id
_entity.type
_entity.pdbx_description
1 polymer ?
#
loop_
_entity_poly.entity_id
_entity_poly.type
_entity_poly.pdbx_seq_one_letter_code
_entity_poly.pdbx_strand_id
1 'polypeptide(L)'
;MAKPKKSDFFQRISIRDTIFIYFTVSALVAVLLIGAAMYMQMSRQLTAAVQEENQAVLGQVSRSVDSYLRTIRKLSDSLYYGVIKNADLSRESVNSQITLLYDNNKDSVANIALLGKEGEILEAVPAARLKTGLDVTKEQWFHNTLERPDNLHFTTPHVQYIFDNNENQYRWVITLTRAVEITRGTSTDQGILLIDIRYGSLQQILDNITLGNGGYLYMIAGNGQIIYHPKMQLIGTGQMEENVEEAAGYR
;
A
#
# COMPACT_ATOMS: atom_id res chain seq x y z
N MET A 1 52.20 4.95 -62.16
CA MET A 1 50.90 4.87 -61.44
C MET A 1 50.32 3.51 -61.76
N ALA A 2 50.43 2.54 -60.87
CA ALA A 2 49.89 1.20 -61.03
C ALA A 2 48.47 1.13 -60.40
N LYS A 3 47.46 0.72 -61.19
CA LYS A 3 46.10 0.45 -60.72
C LYS A 3 46.07 -0.78 -59.81
N PRO A 4 45.38 -0.80 -58.71
CA PRO A 4 45.26 -2.00 -57.92
C PRO A 4 44.37 -3.03 -58.65
N LYS A 5 44.87 -4.24 -58.73
CA LYS A 5 44.22 -5.42 -59.26
C LYS A 5 43.06 -5.81 -58.34
N LYS A 6 41.84 -5.69 -58.83
CA LYS A 6 40.66 -6.27 -58.17
C LYS A 6 40.85 -7.78 -58.06
N SER A 7 40.68 -8.32 -56.86
CA SER A 7 40.95 -9.73 -56.53
C SER A 7 40.05 -10.68 -57.29
N ASP A 8 40.66 -11.52 -58.11
CA ASP A 8 40.09 -12.67 -58.87
C ASP A 8 39.72 -13.84 -57.92
N PHE A 9 39.17 -13.54 -56.73
CA PHE A 9 38.84 -14.60 -55.76
C PHE A 9 37.60 -15.41 -56.17
N PHE A 10 36.71 -14.86 -57.01
CA PHE A 10 35.45 -15.52 -57.43
C PHE A 10 35.56 -16.34 -58.73
N GLN A 11 36.71 -16.40 -59.42
CA GLN A 11 36.81 -17.02 -60.77
C GLN A 11 37.20 -18.51 -60.78
N ARG A 12 37.31 -19.23 -59.64
CA ARG A 12 37.67 -20.65 -59.57
C ARG A 12 36.75 -21.53 -58.72
N ILE A 13 35.50 -21.09 -58.52
CA ILE A 13 34.57 -21.96 -57.81
C ILE A 13 33.90 -22.90 -58.78
N SER A 14 34.05 -24.23 -58.54
CA SER A 14 33.37 -25.27 -59.32
C SER A 14 31.86 -25.09 -59.24
N ILE A 15 31.10 -25.40 -60.29
CA ILE A 15 29.64 -25.39 -60.30
C ILE A 15 29.09 -26.18 -59.12
N ARG A 16 29.69 -27.25 -58.73
CA ARG A 16 29.35 -28.08 -57.57
C ARG A 16 29.46 -27.28 -56.26
N ASP A 17 30.55 -26.53 -56.08
CA ASP A 17 30.83 -25.79 -54.89
C ASP A 17 29.86 -24.57 -54.79
N THR A 18 29.54 -24.00 -55.94
CA THR A 18 28.53 -22.91 -56.01
C THR A 18 27.15 -23.38 -55.55
N ILE A 19 26.68 -24.53 -56.05
CA ILE A 19 25.39 -25.13 -55.63
C ILE A 19 25.42 -25.48 -54.16
N PHE A 20 26.51 -26.06 -53.65
CA PHE A 20 26.65 -26.37 -52.24
C PHE A 20 26.58 -25.14 -51.36
N ILE A 21 27.25 -24.04 -51.71
CA ILE A 21 27.22 -22.77 -50.99
C ILE A 21 25.79 -22.19 -50.95
N TYR A 22 25.09 -22.11 -52.10
CA TYR A 22 23.74 -21.63 -52.16
C TYR A 22 22.78 -22.46 -51.30
N PHE A 23 22.89 -23.79 -51.34
CA PHE A 23 22.07 -24.67 -50.54
C PHE A 23 22.34 -24.47 -49.02
N THR A 24 23.62 -24.43 -48.65
CA THR A 24 24.01 -24.21 -47.25
C THR A 24 23.58 -22.86 -46.73
N VAL A 25 23.77 -21.79 -47.51
CA VAL A 25 23.34 -20.43 -47.13
C VAL A 25 21.82 -20.37 -47.03
N SER A 26 21.07 -20.95 -47.98
CA SER A 26 19.60 -20.95 -47.92
C SER A 26 19.06 -21.72 -46.70
N ALA A 27 19.66 -22.85 -46.37
CA ALA A 27 19.32 -23.63 -45.21
C ALA A 27 19.60 -22.85 -43.90
N LEU A 28 20.75 -22.18 -43.84
CA LEU A 28 21.14 -21.37 -42.70
C LEU A 28 20.20 -20.17 -42.50
N VAL A 29 19.84 -19.49 -43.60
CA VAL A 29 18.85 -18.39 -43.57
C VAL A 29 17.48 -18.89 -43.12
N ALA A 30 17.04 -20.07 -43.62
CA ALA A 30 15.76 -20.63 -43.19
C ALA A 30 15.74 -20.96 -41.68
N VAL A 31 16.81 -21.56 -41.16
CA VAL A 31 16.95 -21.85 -39.71
C VAL A 31 16.93 -20.56 -38.87
N LEU A 32 17.64 -19.51 -39.32
CA LEU A 32 17.64 -18.22 -38.62
C LEU A 32 16.25 -17.56 -38.62
N LEU A 33 15.52 -17.59 -39.74
CA LEU A 33 14.18 -17.06 -39.83
C LEU A 33 13.20 -17.80 -38.94
N ILE A 34 13.25 -19.13 -38.92
CA ILE A 34 12.41 -19.95 -38.04
C ILE A 34 12.75 -19.66 -36.56
N GLY A 35 14.04 -19.62 -36.22
CA GLY A 35 14.51 -19.31 -34.88
C GLY A 35 14.04 -17.92 -34.41
N ALA A 36 14.17 -16.92 -35.26
CA ALA A 36 13.70 -15.58 -34.99
C ALA A 36 12.18 -15.51 -34.81
N ALA A 37 11.41 -16.19 -35.67
CA ALA A 37 9.96 -16.26 -35.58
C ALA A 37 9.52 -16.96 -34.27
N MET A 38 10.13 -18.09 -33.93
CA MET A 38 9.85 -18.79 -32.66
C MET A 38 10.21 -17.95 -31.45
N TYR A 39 11.35 -17.27 -31.46
CA TYR A 39 11.76 -16.37 -30.38
C TYR A 39 10.76 -15.23 -30.18
N MET A 40 10.33 -14.56 -31.26
CA MET A 40 9.35 -13.50 -31.19
C MET A 40 8.00 -14.00 -30.67
N GLN A 41 7.54 -15.16 -31.11
CA GLN A 41 6.29 -15.77 -30.66
C GLN A 41 6.36 -16.15 -29.17
N MET A 42 7.44 -16.82 -28.78
CA MET A 42 7.67 -17.21 -27.37
C MET A 42 7.75 -16.01 -26.45
N SER A 43 8.48 -14.96 -26.84
CA SER A 43 8.60 -13.72 -26.07
C SER A 43 7.23 -13.05 -25.87
N ARG A 44 6.41 -12.97 -26.93
CA ARG A 44 5.05 -12.40 -26.82
C ARG A 44 4.15 -13.21 -25.91
N GLN A 45 4.16 -14.53 -26.02
CA GLN A 45 3.37 -15.42 -25.16
C GLN A 45 3.78 -15.31 -23.70
N LEU A 46 5.10 -15.29 -23.43
CA LEU A 46 5.62 -15.15 -22.07
C LEU A 46 5.23 -13.79 -21.46
N THR A 47 5.37 -12.71 -22.21
CA THR A 47 4.96 -11.38 -21.74
C THR A 47 3.47 -11.32 -21.46
N ALA A 48 2.62 -11.88 -22.33
CA ALA A 48 1.18 -11.93 -22.11
C ALA A 48 0.81 -12.77 -20.88
N ALA A 49 1.43 -13.93 -20.68
CA ALA A 49 1.19 -14.79 -19.53
C ALA A 49 1.58 -14.10 -18.20
N VAL A 50 2.76 -13.45 -18.17
CA VAL A 50 3.20 -12.68 -16.98
C VAL A 50 2.26 -11.51 -16.69
N GLN A 51 1.78 -10.82 -17.73
CA GLN A 51 0.83 -9.72 -17.56
C GLN A 51 -0.51 -10.19 -16.99
N GLU A 52 -1.03 -11.32 -17.50
CA GLU A 52 -2.27 -11.93 -17.00
C GLU A 52 -2.13 -12.37 -15.53
N GLU A 53 -1.01 -13.04 -15.20
CA GLU A 53 -0.69 -13.44 -13.83
C GLU A 53 -0.62 -12.23 -12.89
N ASN A 54 0.09 -11.16 -13.28
CA ASN A 54 0.18 -9.93 -12.50
C ASN A 54 -1.19 -9.27 -12.28
N GLN A 55 -2.04 -9.24 -13.31
CA GLN A 55 -3.41 -8.71 -13.17
C GLN A 55 -4.24 -9.54 -12.20
N ALA A 56 -4.13 -10.87 -12.24
CA ALA A 56 -4.84 -11.75 -11.30
C ALA A 56 -4.37 -11.51 -9.86
N VAL A 57 -3.06 -11.36 -9.64
CA VAL A 57 -2.48 -11.04 -8.33
C VAL A 57 -2.96 -9.67 -7.85
N LEU A 58 -2.91 -8.62 -8.68
CA LEU A 58 -3.43 -7.29 -8.33
C LEU A 58 -4.90 -7.32 -7.96
N GLY A 59 -5.72 -8.11 -8.67
CA GLY A 59 -7.12 -8.32 -8.32
C GLY A 59 -7.29 -9.00 -6.96
N GLN A 60 -6.44 -9.94 -6.59
CA GLN A 60 -6.45 -10.57 -5.26
C GLN A 60 -6.05 -9.58 -4.17
N VAL A 61 -4.97 -8.81 -4.39
CA VAL A 61 -4.52 -7.74 -3.50
C VAL A 61 -5.64 -6.75 -3.20
N SER A 62 -6.25 -6.23 -4.27
CA SER A 62 -7.33 -5.24 -4.16
C SER A 62 -8.48 -5.77 -3.28
N ARG A 63 -8.91 -7.02 -3.50
CA ARG A 63 -9.96 -7.66 -2.68
C ARG A 63 -9.54 -7.83 -1.22
N SER A 64 -8.29 -8.20 -0.96
CA SER A 64 -7.78 -8.40 0.40
C SER A 64 -7.70 -7.08 1.17
N VAL A 65 -7.17 -6.04 0.55
CA VAL A 65 -7.12 -4.68 1.13
C VAL A 65 -8.52 -4.13 1.36
N ASP A 66 -9.42 -4.26 0.39
CA ASP A 66 -10.81 -3.80 0.50
C ASP A 66 -11.55 -4.52 1.65
N SER A 67 -11.36 -5.83 1.78
CA SER A 67 -11.90 -6.60 2.90
C SER A 67 -11.36 -6.13 4.25
N TYR A 68 -10.06 -5.85 4.32
CA TYR A 68 -9.42 -5.32 5.52
C TYR A 68 -9.97 -3.94 5.91
N LEU A 69 -10.05 -3.02 4.96
CA LEU A 69 -10.60 -1.67 5.18
C LEU A 69 -12.08 -1.72 5.60
N ARG A 70 -12.87 -2.63 5.04
CA ARG A 70 -14.26 -2.87 5.47
C ARG A 70 -14.33 -3.36 6.91
N THR A 71 -13.41 -4.21 7.35
CA THR A 71 -13.35 -4.68 8.74
C THR A 71 -13.07 -3.52 9.70
N ILE A 72 -12.11 -2.67 9.37
CA ILE A 72 -11.80 -1.48 10.16
C ILE A 72 -12.97 -0.48 10.18
N ARG A 73 -13.64 -0.30 9.05
CA ARG A 73 -14.85 0.53 8.99
C ARG A 73 -15.95 -0.01 9.90
N LYS A 74 -16.21 -1.33 9.87
CA LYS A 74 -17.20 -1.97 10.75
C LYS A 74 -16.86 -1.79 12.23
N LEU A 75 -15.57 -1.87 12.60
CA LEU A 75 -15.13 -1.57 13.95
C LEU A 75 -15.45 -0.13 14.34
N SER A 76 -15.11 0.85 13.48
CA SER A 76 -15.47 2.26 13.69
C SER A 76 -16.97 2.48 13.82
N ASP A 77 -17.78 1.80 12.99
CA ASP A 77 -19.24 1.87 13.06
C ASP A 77 -19.77 1.25 14.36
N SER A 78 -19.22 0.12 14.81
CA SER A 78 -19.59 -0.52 16.08
C SER A 78 -19.25 0.36 17.28
N LEU A 79 -18.09 1.00 17.28
CA LEU A 79 -17.68 1.94 18.32
C LEU A 79 -18.60 3.16 18.35
N TYR A 80 -18.85 3.77 17.21
CA TYR A 80 -19.67 4.98 17.16
C TYR A 80 -21.14 4.69 17.44
N TYR A 81 -21.80 3.88 16.61
CA TYR A 81 -23.25 3.65 16.71
C TYR A 81 -23.63 2.70 17.83
N GLY A 82 -22.78 1.75 18.16
CA GLY A 82 -23.06 0.74 19.20
C GLY A 82 -22.71 1.20 20.61
N VAL A 83 -21.68 2.04 20.74
CA VAL A 83 -21.14 2.41 22.06
C VAL A 83 -21.31 3.91 22.33
N ILE A 84 -20.69 4.79 21.51
CA ILE A 84 -20.52 6.22 21.85
C ILE A 84 -21.84 7.00 21.70
N LYS A 85 -22.53 6.83 20.56
CA LYS A 85 -23.71 7.65 20.22
C LYS A 85 -24.86 7.51 21.21
N ASN A 86 -24.99 6.35 21.86
CA ASN A 86 -26.10 6.03 22.77
C ASN A 86 -25.73 6.22 24.25
N ALA A 87 -24.47 6.59 24.54
CA ALA A 87 -23.97 6.72 25.90
C ALA A 87 -24.02 8.18 26.37
N ASP A 88 -24.43 8.38 27.65
CA ASP A 88 -24.23 9.65 28.36
C ASP A 88 -22.92 9.55 29.17
N LEU A 89 -21.85 10.12 28.64
CA LEU A 89 -20.50 10.06 29.25
C LEU A 89 -20.42 10.78 30.62
N SER A 90 -21.44 11.51 31.03
CA SER A 90 -21.52 12.10 32.39
C SER A 90 -22.02 11.09 33.43
N ARG A 91 -22.66 10.01 33.00
CA ARG A 91 -23.31 9.00 33.84
C ARG A 91 -22.68 7.64 33.81
N GLU A 92 -22.11 7.28 32.65
CA GLU A 92 -21.52 5.95 32.40
C GLU A 92 -20.21 6.05 31.67
N SER A 93 -19.28 5.17 32.03
CA SER A 93 -18.04 5.00 31.29
C SER A 93 -18.25 4.00 30.16
N VAL A 94 -17.83 4.37 28.96
CA VAL A 94 -17.82 3.48 27.78
C VAL A 94 -16.54 2.66 27.69
N ASN A 95 -15.63 2.82 28.65
CA ASN A 95 -14.30 2.19 28.64
C ASN A 95 -14.36 0.67 28.50
N SER A 96 -15.24 -0.01 29.27
CA SER A 96 -15.35 -1.48 29.22
C SER A 96 -15.81 -1.98 27.86
N GLN A 97 -16.73 -1.26 27.20
CA GLN A 97 -17.22 -1.62 25.87
C GLN A 97 -16.19 -1.37 24.79
N ILE A 98 -15.44 -0.25 24.88
CA ILE A 98 -14.31 0.04 24.00
C ILE A 98 -13.21 -1.01 24.20
N THR A 99 -12.92 -1.39 25.45
CA THR A 99 -11.93 -2.42 25.79
C THR A 99 -12.29 -3.76 25.17
N LEU A 100 -13.55 -4.17 25.26
CA LEU A 100 -14.01 -5.42 24.65
C LEU A 100 -13.80 -5.43 23.12
N LEU A 101 -14.14 -4.32 22.45
CA LEU A 101 -13.94 -4.17 21.01
C LEU A 101 -12.43 -4.10 20.64
N TYR A 102 -11.61 -3.44 21.46
CA TYR A 102 -10.17 -3.42 21.32
C TYR A 102 -9.58 -4.83 21.45
N ASP A 103 -9.92 -5.58 22.51
CA ASP A 103 -9.38 -6.91 22.78
C ASP A 103 -9.70 -7.90 21.65
N ASN A 104 -10.88 -7.79 21.04
CA ASN A 104 -11.28 -8.60 19.89
C ASN A 104 -10.51 -8.22 18.60
N ASN A 105 -9.87 -7.04 18.56
CA ASN A 105 -9.17 -6.53 17.37
C ASN A 105 -7.69 -6.15 17.65
N LYS A 106 -7.15 -6.53 18.80
CA LYS A 106 -5.80 -6.15 19.26
C LYS A 106 -4.66 -6.49 18.30
N ASP A 107 -4.85 -7.50 17.45
CA ASP A 107 -3.87 -7.89 16.43
C ASP A 107 -3.78 -6.85 15.31
N SER A 108 -4.88 -6.17 15.01
CA SER A 108 -4.97 -5.15 13.95
C SER A 108 -4.98 -3.72 14.48
N VAL A 109 -5.36 -3.50 15.75
CA VAL A 109 -5.52 -2.19 16.35
C VAL A 109 -4.47 -1.97 17.43
N ALA A 110 -3.84 -0.81 17.42
CA ALA A 110 -2.85 -0.41 18.42
C ALA A 110 -3.49 0.39 19.56
N ASN A 111 -4.34 1.37 19.22
CA ASN A 111 -5.04 2.24 20.17
C ASN A 111 -6.44 2.57 19.66
N ILE A 112 -7.36 2.78 20.57
CA ILE A 112 -8.65 3.41 20.32
C ILE A 112 -8.76 4.58 21.30
N ALA A 113 -9.06 5.78 20.83
CA ALA A 113 -9.26 6.93 21.67
C ALA A 113 -10.50 7.73 21.27
N LEU A 114 -11.17 8.28 22.26
CA LEU A 114 -12.24 9.26 22.10
C LEU A 114 -11.71 10.60 22.58
N LEU A 115 -11.69 11.57 21.70
CA LEU A 115 -11.23 12.93 21.95
C LEU A 115 -12.42 13.89 21.93
N GLY A 116 -12.42 14.86 22.83
CA GLY A 116 -13.35 15.98 22.76
C GLY A 116 -12.94 17.01 21.70
N LYS A 117 -13.79 17.99 21.45
CA LYS A 117 -13.55 19.03 20.44
C LYS A 117 -12.37 19.95 20.77
N GLU A 118 -11.96 20.00 22.03
CA GLU A 118 -10.79 20.75 22.50
C GLU A 118 -9.53 19.90 22.55
N GLY A 119 -9.59 18.65 22.03
CA GLY A 119 -8.46 17.74 21.95
C GLY A 119 -8.18 16.95 23.23
N GLU A 120 -8.98 17.11 24.27
CA GLU A 120 -8.83 16.34 25.51
C GLU A 120 -9.19 14.86 25.29
N ILE A 121 -8.44 13.95 25.92
CA ILE A 121 -8.79 12.52 25.91
C ILE A 121 -9.96 12.28 26.87
N LEU A 122 -11.06 11.77 26.35
CA LEU A 122 -12.21 11.35 27.13
C LEU A 122 -12.10 9.89 27.55
N GLU A 123 -11.73 9.05 26.62
CA GLU A 123 -11.45 7.63 26.83
C GLU A 123 -10.28 7.19 25.93
N ALA A 124 -9.46 6.25 26.40
CA ALA A 124 -8.41 5.63 25.59
C ALA A 124 -8.15 4.19 26.02
N VAL A 125 -8.02 3.30 25.03
CA VAL A 125 -7.70 1.88 25.23
C VAL A 125 -6.60 1.47 24.25
N PRO A 126 -5.48 0.94 24.73
CA PRO A 126 -5.03 0.92 26.14
C PRO A 126 -5.00 2.31 26.75
N ALA A 127 -5.13 2.39 28.08
CA ALA A 127 -5.09 3.67 28.79
C ALA A 127 -3.80 4.44 28.42
N ALA A 128 -3.97 5.62 27.87
CA ALA A 128 -2.88 6.44 27.36
C ALA A 128 -3.13 7.93 27.67
N ARG A 129 -2.05 8.70 27.64
CA ARG A 129 -2.08 10.16 27.72
C ARG A 129 -1.52 10.74 26.43
N LEU A 130 -1.91 11.97 26.11
CA LEU A 130 -1.27 12.70 25.03
C LEU A 130 0.21 12.91 25.36
N LYS A 131 1.05 12.83 24.35
CA LYS A 131 2.47 13.11 24.48
C LYS A 131 2.67 14.55 24.97
N THR A 132 3.58 14.70 25.92
CA THR A 132 3.85 16.02 26.52
C THR A 132 4.21 17.06 25.47
N GLY A 133 3.49 18.19 25.49
CA GLY A 133 3.69 19.29 24.55
C GLY A 133 2.98 19.15 23.21
N LEU A 134 2.27 18.04 22.95
CA LEU A 134 1.45 17.86 21.75
C LEU A 134 0.07 18.52 21.97
N ASP A 135 -0.29 19.39 21.05
CA ASP A 135 -1.61 19.98 20.94
C ASP A 135 -2.28 19.42 19.67
N VAL A 136 -3.12 18.40 19.87
CA VAL A 136 -3.79 17.70 18.76
C VAL A 136 -4.73 18.60 17.97
N THR A 137 -5.19 19.69 18.55
CA THR A 137 -6.09 20.64 17.85
C THR A 137 -5.37 21.38 16.73
N LYS A 138 -4.04 21.41 16.71
CA LYS A 138 -3.22 22.01 15.65
C LYS A 138 -2.89 21.02 14.51
N GLU A 139 -3.22 19.76 14.71
CA GLU A 139 -2.92 18.72 13.74
C GLU A 139 -3.89 18.78 12.55
N GLN A 140 -3.36 18.58 11.34
CA GLN A 140 -4.18 18.65 10.13
C GLN A 140 -5.29 17.58 10.11
N TRP A 141 -5.02 16.38 10.63
CA TRP A 141 -6.01 15.32 10.70
C TRP A 141 -7.20 15.69 11.61
N PHE A 142 -6.94 16.45 12.70
CA PHE A 142 -7.97 16.92 13.63
C PHE A 142 -8.94 17.87 12.92
N HIS A 143 -8.41 18.88 12.24
CA HIS A 143 -9.20 19.83 11.45
C HIS A 143 -9.97 19.14 10.32
N ASN A 144 -9.30 18.32 9.52
CA ASN A 144 -9.95 17.61 8.41
C ASN A 144 -11.14 16.78 8.89
N THR A 145 -11.02 16.14 10.06
CA THR A 145 -12.09 15.30 10.62
C THR A 145 -13.30 16.12 11.03
N LEU A 146 -13.11 17.26 11.68
CA LEU A 146 -14.20 18.13 12.11
C LEU A 146 -14.85 18.89 10.94
N GLU A 147 -14.08 19.28 9.94
CA GLU A 147 -14.60 19.97 8.74
C GLU A 147 -15.44 19.06 7.83
N ARG A 148 -15.16 17.75 7.83
CA ARG A 148 -15.87 16.77 7.00
C ARG A 148 -16.36 15.59 7.84
N PRO A 149 -17.36 15.83 8.71
CA PRO A 149 -17.78 14.88 9.75
C PRO A 149 -18.39 13.58 9.19
N ASP A 150 -18.93 13.61 7.99
CA ASP A 150 -19.54 12.44 7.36
C ASP A 150 -18.50 11.43 6.80
N ASN A 151 -17.23 11.85 6.71
CA ASN A 151 -16.17 11.05 6.13
C ASN A 151 -15.36 10.29 7.19
N LEU A 152 -14.84 9.14 6.81
CA LEU A 152 -13.74 8.51 7.50
C LEU A 152 -12.42 9.03 6.93
N HIS A 153 -11.52 9.47 7.79
CA HIS A 153 -10.23 10.00 7.39
C HIS A 153 -9.13 9.02 7.77
N PHE A 154 -8.26 8.69 6.82
CA PHE A 154 -7.10 7.84 7.02
C PHE A 154 -5.84 8.67 6.82
N THR A 155 -4.88 8.52 7.72
CA THR A 155 -3.53 9.06 7.53
C THR A 155 -2.70 8.11 6.68
N THR A 156 -1.58 8.61 6.15
CA THR A 156 -0.52 7.72 5.63
C THR A 156 0.19 7.01 6.79
N PRO A 157 0.87 5.88 6.53
CA PRO A 157 1.66 5.19 7.55
C PRO A 157 2.68 6.12 8.21
N HIS A 158 2.69 6.13 9.54
CA HIS A 158 3.61 6.94 10.34
C HIS A 158 3.94 6.25 11.66
N VAL A 159 4.99 6.70 12.29
CA VAL A 159 5.30 6.28 13.67
C VAL A 159 4.31 6.94 14.61
N GLN A 160 3.66 6.17 15.45
CA GLN A 160 2.71 6.68 16.44
C GLN A 160 3.38 7.75 17.30
N TYR A 161 2.81 8.96 17.33
CA TYR A 161 3.37 10.13 18.00
C TYR A 161 2.38 10.86 18.92
N ILE A 162 1.11 10.44 18.88
CA ILE A 162 0.01 11.12 19.60
C ILE A 162 0.04 10.76 21.09
N PHE A 163 0.23 9.47 21.39
CA PHE A 163 0.15 8.96 22.75
C PHE A 163 1.53 8.73 23.35
N ASP A 164 1.65 9.04 24.66
CA ASP A 164 2.81 8.68 25.44
C ASP A 164 2.70 7.20 25.81
N ASN A 165 3.43 6.37 25.07
CA ASN A 165 3.55 4.95 25.35
C ASN A 165 4.80 4.74 26.21
N ASN A 166 4.64 4.21 27.41
CA ASN A 166 5.76 3.84 28.29
C ASN A 166 6.71 2.78 27.71
N GLU A 167 6.41 2.28 26.52
CA GLU A 167 7.25 1.36 25.77
C GLU A 167 8.00 2.16 24.70
N ASN A 168 9.31 2.20 24.75
CA ASN A 168 10.23 2.76 23.74
C ASN A 168 10.13 2.04 22.37
N GLN A 169 8.94 1.64 21.94
CA GLN A 169 8.71 0.94 20.69
C GLN A 169 8.19 1.91 19.63
N TYR A 170 8.93 2.05 18.55
CA TYR A 170 8.47 2.71 17.34
C TYR A 170 7.38 1.85 16.68
N ARG A 171 6.12 2.17 16.96
CA ARG A 171 4.98 1.47 16.35
C ARG A 171 4.52 2.22 15.12
N TRP A 172 4.62 1.58 13.97
CA TRP A 172 4.04 2.10 12.73
C TRP A 172 2.53 1.86 12.74
N VAL A 173 1.78 2.93 12.46
CA VAL A 173 0.32 2.92 12.44
C VAL A 173 -0.22 3.68 11.23
N ILE A 174 -1.46 3.36 10.88
CA ILE A 174 -2.33 4.16 10.04
C ILE A 174 -3.45 4.62 10.96
N THR A 175 -3.65 5.92 11.12
CA THR A 175 -4.69 6.44 12.00
C THR A 175 -5.96 6.68 11.20
N LEU A 176 -7.07 6.05 11.64
CA LEU A 176 -8.41 6.37 11.20
C LEU A 176 -9.01 7.36 12.18
N THR A 177 -9.57 8.44 11.67
CA THR A 177 -10.34 9.40 12.47
C THR A 177 -11.74 9.58 11.92
N ARG A 178 -12.68 9.81 12.84
CA ARG A 178 -14.09 10.02 12.54
C ARG A 178 -14.67 11.04 13.51
N ALA A 179 -15.42 12.02 13.00
CA ALA A 179 -16.23 12.89 13.85
C ALA A 179 -17.39 12.09 14.46
N VAL A 180 -17.62 12.30 15.75
CA VAL A 180 -18.66 11.64 16.53
C VAL A 180 -19.42 12.64 17.37
N GLU A 181 -20.69 12.36 17.65
CA GLU A 181 -21.50 13.11 18.62
C GLU A 181 -21.29 12.51 20.00
N ILE A 182 -21.00 13.36 20.98
CA ILE A 182 -20.74 12.99 22.36
C ILE A 182 -21.77 13.64 23.24
N THR A 183 -22.55 12.85 23.98
CA THR A 183 -23.56 13.34 24.92
C THR A 183 -23.00 13.36 26.33
N ARG A 184 -23.15 14.48 27.01
CA ARG A 184 -22.84 14.71 28.45
C ARG A 184 -24.03 15.39 29.12
N GLY A 185 -24.86 14.61 29.78
CA GLY A 185 -26.09 15.11 30.40
C GLY A 185 -27.07 15.67 29.36
N THR A 186 -27.27 16.97 29.35
CA THR A 186 -28.18 17.66 28.42
C THR A 186 -27.46 18.29 27.23
N SER A 187 -26.13 18.23 27.19
CA SER A 187 -25.31 18.77 26.09
C SER A 187 -24.84 17.67 25.16
N THR A 188 -24.88 17.95 23.86
CA THR A 188 -24.26 17.12 22.84
C THR A 188 -23.23 17.96 22.11
N ASP A 189 -21.98 17.51 22.17
CA ASP A 189 -20.83 18.15 21.53
C ASP A 189 -20.26 17.23 20.45
N GLN A 190 -19.46 17.81 19.54
CA GLN A 190 -18.72 17.08 18.56
C GLN A 190 -17.37 16.63 19.15
N GLY A 191 -16.97 15.41 18.85
CA GLY A 191 -15.66 14.89 19.21
C GLY A 191 -15.07 14.04 18.08
N ILE A 192 -13.96 13.40 18.36
CA ILE A 192 -13.25 12.55 17.38
C ILE A 192 -13.01 11.18 17.97
N LEU A 193 -13.50 10.16 17.29
CA LEU A 193 -13.07 8.78 17.46
C LEU A 193 -11.79 8.55 16.64
N LEU A 194 -10.71 8.18 17.32
CA LEU A 194 -9.41 7.88 16.74
C LEU A 194 -9.12 6.39 16.92
N ILE A 195 -8.70 5.72 15.84
CA ILE A 195 -8.31 4.32 15.85
C ILE A 195 -6.94 4.21 15.17
N ASP A 196 -5.91 3.85 15.93
CA ASP A 196 -4.59 3.54 15.40
C ASP A 196 -4.56 2.07 14.96
N ILE A 197 -4.43 1.87 13.66
CA ILE A 197 -4.36 0.57 13.00
C ILE A 197 -2.89 0.17 12.90
N ARG A 198 -2.53 -1.05 13.34
CA ARG A 198 -1.17 -1.54 13.21
C ARG A 198 -0.79 -1.71 11.75
N TYR A 199 0.23 -0.98 11.31
CA TYR A 199 0.74 -1.10 9.93
C TYR A 199 1.17 -2.52 9.59
N GLY A 200 1.74 -3.26 10.55
CA GLY A 200 2.14 -4.65 10.38
C GLY A 200 1.01 -5.59 9.94
N SER A 201 -0.24 -5.30 10.29
CA SER A 201 -1.39 -6.11 9.84
C SER A 201 -1.68 -5.92 8.35
N LEU A 202 -1.56 -4.70 7.83
CA LEU A 202 -1.63 -4.43 6.40
C LEU A 202 -0.43 -5.05 5.68
N GLN A 203 0.76 -4.91 6.26
CA GLN A 203 2.00 -5.47 5.73
C GLN A 203 1.89 -6.99 5.58
N GLN A 204 1.40 -7.73 6.57
CA GLN A 204 1.22 -9.17 6.49
C GLN A 204 0.31 -9.61 5.33
N ILE A 205 -0.74 -8.85 5.01
CA ILE A 205 -1.62 -9.13 3.87
C ILE A 205 -0.85 -9.00 2.56
N LEU A 206 0.05 -8.03 2.45
CA LEU A 206 0.75 -7.68 1.22
C LEU A 206 2.09 -8.43 1.05
N ASP A 207 2.82 -8.73 2.13
CA ASP A 207 4.09 -9.46 2.11
C ASP A 207 3.92 -10.93 1.68
N ASN A 208 2.73 -11.51 1.86
CA ASN A 208 2.43 -12.88 1.40
C ASN A 208 2.24 -13.00 -0.12
N ILE A 209 2.37 -11.89 -0.85
CA ILE A 209 2.16 -11.85 -2.29
C ILE A 209 3.52 -11.89 -2.98
N THR A 210 3.75 -12.97 -3.74
CA THR A 210 4.95 -13.15 -4.55
C THR A 210 4.66 -12.80 -6.00
N LEU A 211 5.41 -11.86 -6.55
CA LEU A 211 5.38 -11.48 -7.96
C LEU A 211 6.62 -12.04 -8.66
N GLY A 212 6.53 -13.24 -9.21
CA GLY A 212 7.59 -13.86 -10.01
C GLY A 212 9.00 -13.76 -9.41
N ASN A 213 10.03 -13.85 -10.25
CA ASN A 213 11.42 -13.71 -9.83
C ASN A 213 11.81 -12.22 -9.68
N GLY A 214 11.83 -11.73 -8.43
CA GLY A 214 12.37 -10.40 -8.10
C GLY A 214 11.38 -9.22 -8.23
N GLY A 215 10.10 -9.49 -8.56
CA GLY A 215 9.05 -8.48 -8.52
C GLY A 215 8.60 -8.17 -7.09
N TYR A 216 8.20 -6.95 -6.85
CA TYR A 216 7.59 -6.52 -5.59
C TYR A 216 6.37 -5.64 -5.85
N LEU A 217 5.48 -5.61 -4.87
CA LEU A 217 4.28 -4.78 -4.87
C LEU A 217 4.51 -3.56 -3.98
N TYR A 218 4.05 -2.41 -4.41
CA TYR A 218 3.87 -1.25 -3.54
C TYR A 218 2.51 -0.59 -3.80
N MET A 219 2.04 0.18 -2.84
CA MET A 219 0.74 0.86 -2.90
C MET A 219 0.93 2.35 -2.69
N ILE A 220 0.29 3.15 -3.53
CA ILE A 220 0.28 4.61 -3.44
C ILE A 220 -1.14 5.13 -3.24
N ALA A 221 -1.28 6.22 -2.49
CA ALA A 221 -2.51 6.99 -2.38
C ALA A 221 -2.75 7.81 -3.66
N GLY A 222 -3.97 8.33 -3.82
CA GLY A 222 -4.32 9.19 -4.95
C GLY A 222 -3.51 10.49 -5.06
N ASN A 223 -2.87 10.92 -3.97
CA ASN A 223 -1.97 12.08 -3.91
C ASN A 223 -0.48 11.72 -4.15
N GLY A 224 -0.18 10.46 -4.52
CA GLY A 224 1.18 9.98 -4.79
C GLY A 224 1.96 9.53 -3.55
N GLN A 225 1.41 9.64 -2.34
CA GLN A 225 2.09 9.17 -1.14
C GLN A 225 2.10 7.64 -1.05
N ILE A 226 3.25 7.05 -0.65
CA ILE A 226 3.39 5.61 -0.49
C ILE A 226 2.64 5.15 0.76
N ILE A 227 1.68 4.23 0.59
CA ILE A 227 0.93 3.59 1.67
C ILE A 227 1.60 2.28 2.09
N TYR A 228 2.14 1.53 1.13
CA TYR A 228 2.85 0.29 1.39
C TYR A 228 4.05 0.15 0.45
N HIS A 229 5.15 -0.30 1.01
CA HIS A 229 6.34 -0.73 0.28
C HIS A 229 7.06 -1.80 1.11
N PRO A 230 7.63 -2.87 0.50
CA PRO A 230 8.36 -3.91 1.24
C PRO A 230 9.52 -3.36 2.08
N LYS A 231 10.07 -2.21 1.68
CA LYS A 231 11.15 -1.51 2.38
C LYS A 231 10.67 -0.18 2.98
N MET A 232 9.43 -0.12 3.48
CA MET A 232 8.82 1.12 3.99
C MET A 232 9.67 1.82 5.05
N GLN A 233 10.38 1.05 5.89
CA GLN A 233 11.26 1.63 6.91
C GLN A 233 12.42 2.44 6.32
N LEU A 234 12.99 1.99 5.19
CA LEU A 234 14.08 2.71 4.51
C LEU A 234 13.56 4.00 3.84
N ILE A 235 12.36 3.95 3.29
CA ILE A 235 11.70 5.12 2.70
C ILE A 235 11.35 6.14 3.79
N GLY A 236 10.75 5.69 4.88
CA GLY A 236 10.36 6.55 6.01
C GLY A 236 11.54 7.20 6.74
N THR A 237 12.74 6.61 6.66
CA THR A 237 13.99 7.19 7.20
C THR A 237 14.79 8.01 6.18
N GLY A 238 14.29 8.14 4.93
CA GLY A 238 14.98 8.86 3.86
C GLY A 238 16.23 8.15 3.32
N GLN A 239 16.41 6.86 3.65
CA GLN A 239 17.55 6.04 3.16
C GLN A 239 17.29 5.45 1.77
N MET A 240 16.05 5.48 1.30
CA MET A 240 15.62 5.01 -0.01
C MET A 240 14.52 5.94 -0.54
N GLU A 241 14.61 6.25 -1.84
CA GLU A 241 13.54 6.92 -2.58
C GLU A 241 12.96 5.94 -3.62
N GLU A 242 11.65 5.96 -3.79
CA GLU A 242 10.94 5.20 -4.82
C GLU A 242 10.39 6.16 -5.87
N ASN A 243 10.62 5.85 -7.15
CA ASN A 243 10.09 6.66 -8.24
C ASN A 243 8.61 6.34 -8.50
N VAL A 244 7.73 7.05 -7.80
CA VAL A 244 6.27 6.90 -7.93
C VAL A 244 5.69 7.53 -9.20
N GLU A 245 6.42 8.44 -9.88
CA GLU A 245 5.93 9.11 -11.09
C GLU A 245 5.79 8.13 -12.25
N GLU A 246 6.70 7.17 -12.37
CA GLU A 246 6.68 6.15 -13.41
C GLU A 246 5.46 5.21 -13.23
N ALA A 247 5.11 4.86 -12.00
CA ALA A 247 3.93 4.05 -11.69
C ALA A 247 2.61 4.78 -11.90
N ALA A 248 2.55 6.09 -11.67
CA ALA A 248 1.35 6.89 -11.89
C ALA A 248 0.98 7.03 -13.38
N GLY A 249 1.91 6.80 -14.29
CA GLY A 249 1.69 6.81 -15.75
C GLY A 249 0.95 5.59 -16.30
N TYR A 250 0.75 4.54 -15.50
CA TYR A 250 0.04 3.30 -15.89
C TYR A 250 -1.42 3.25 -15.39
N ARG A 251 -2.07 4.39 -15.24
CA ARG A 251 -3.50 4.50 -14.91
C ARG A 251 -4.39 4.31 -16.11
#